data_fbdf677c63cadec283b862c703bad4fb
#
_entry.id   fbdf677c63cadec283b862c703bad4fb
#
_cell.length_a   1.000
_cell.length_b   1.000
_cell.length_c   1.000
_cell.angle_alpha   90.00
_cell.angle_beta   90.00
_cell.angle_gamma   90.00
#
_symmetry.space_group_name_H-M   'P 1'
#
loop_
_entity.id
_entity.type
_entity.pdbx_description
1 polymer ?
#
loop_
_entity_poly.entity_id
_entity_poly.type
_entity_poly.pdbx_seq_one_letter_code
_entity_poly.pdbx_strand_id
1 'polypeptide(L)'
;MIESQTAARPRSLVGSVTRSVLSQGSAEQRLELAKIWLALGRYRSLDLYRLPARVTAAADLGRIQRLSQEMADIVDCDPESAAKYIDYNFWIPFNAIRIGALSLHRSRPLRMLDIGCGPGYFLAAAAACGHDCYGIDAPVGVMTDVEARVYSELLTALSCADRVSPLLVERFQPMPLAVHDLDLITAFWICFNRHQQPDEWGVEEWRFWVDDAMSHLADGGVLHLELNSHPQRYGQLEWYDRETLDFFRSAGTVQHNVVRIFKGKPPEWKRA
;
A
#
# COMPACT_ATOMS: atom_id res chain seq x y z
N MET A 1 -11.28 10.65 51.72
CA MET A 1 -10.16 9.82 51.25
C MET A 1 -10.56 9.28 49.88
N ILE A 2 -9.98 9.84 48.83
CA ILE A 2 -10.24 9.43 47.45
C ILE A 2 -8.99 8.65 47.05
N GLU A 3 -9.13 7.31 46.91
CA GLU A 3 -8.07 6.45 46.42
C GLU A 3 -7.80 6.73 44.93
N SER A 4 -6.58 7.15 44.67
CA SER A 4 -6.01 7.35 43.35
C SER A 4 -5.78 5.96 42.71
N GLN A 5 -6.65 5.56 41.77
CA GLN A 5 -6.37 4.44 40.90
C GLN A 5 -5.30 4.88 39.87
N THR A 6 -4.08 4.46 40.12
CA THR A 6 -2.96 4.57 39.18
C THR A 6 -3.25 3.68 37.96
N ALA A 7 -3.53 4.30 36.83
CA ALA A 7 -3.69 3.64 35.55
C ALA A 7 -2.43 2.83 35.19
N ALA A 8 -2.55 1.52 35.09
CA ALA A 8 -1.48 0.59 34.70
C ALA A 8 -0.91 0.98 33.33
N ARG A 9 0.40 1.16 33.27
CA ARG A 9 1.15 1.56 32.07
C ARG A 9 1.01 0.53 30.93
N PRO A 10 0.80 0.94 29.67
CA PRO A 10 0.55 0.04 28.52
C PRO A 10 1.78 -0.76 28.03
N ARG A 11 2.81 -0.91 28.85
CA ARG A 11 4.07 -1.59 28.47
C ARG A 11 3.95 -3.09 28.25
N SER A 12 2.92 -3.79 28.71
CA SER A 12 2.84 -5.25 28.64
C SER A 12 2.25 -5.81 27.33
N LEU A 13 1.36 -5.07 26.68
CA LEU A 13 0.71 -5.52 25.42
C LEU A 13 1.65 -5.41 24.21
N VAL A 14 2.45 -4.35 24.14
CA VAL A 14 3.46 -4.14 23.09
C VAL A 14 4.52 -5.26 23.09
N GLY A 15 4.94 -5.69 24.29
CA GLY A 15 5.97 -6.72 24.43
C GLY A 15 5.50 -8.16 24.10
N SER A 16 4.20 -8.46 24.07
CA SER A 16 3.70 -9.81 23.78
C SER A 16 3.48 -10.03 22.28
N VAL A 17 2.91 -9.07 21.57
CA VAL A 17 2.66 -9.16 20.12
C VAL A 17 3.99 -9.17 19.35
N THR A 18 4.92 -8.26 19.69
CA THR A 18 6.26 -8.22 19.07
C THR A 18 7.06 -9.49 19.31
N ARG A 19 6.99 -10.12 20.48
CA ARG A 19 7.72 -11.36 20.74
C ARG A 19 7.21 -12.55 19.95
N SER A 20 5.89 -12.68 19.77
CA SER A 20 5.30 -13.79 19.02
C SER A 20 5.61 -13.69 17.52
N VAL A 21 5.56 -12.48 16.95
CA VAL A 21 5.83 -12.24 15.52
C VAL A 21 7.32 -12.39 15.21
N LEU A 22 8.21 -11.91 16.08
CA LEU A 22 9.67 -11.98 15.88
C LEU A 22 10.28 -13.36 16.16
N SER A 23 9.49 -14.34 16.62
CA SER A 23 9.99 -15.71 16.88
C SER A 23 9.96 -16.62 15.65
N GLN A 24 9.28 -16.21 14.57
CA GLN A 24 9.13 -17.01 13.35
C GLN A 24 9.95 -16.41 12.20
N GLY A 25 10.44 -17.22 11.29
CA GLY A 25 11.20 -16.83 10.12
C GLY A 25 12.73 -16.77 10.28
N SER A 26 13.43 -16.48 9.18
CA SER A 26 14.89 -16.32 9.14
C SER A 26 15.35 -15.12 9.96
N ALA A 27 16.67 -15.04 10.26
CA ALA A 27 17.24 -13.89 10.97
C ALA A 27 17.02 -12.58 10.20
N GLU A 28 17.05 -12.63 8.87
CA GLU A 28 16.84 -11.50 7.99
C GLU A 28 15.38 -11.02 8.01
N GLN A 29 14.42 -11.93 7.89
CA GLN A 29 12.99 -11.63 8.03
C GLN A 29 12.67 -11.00 9.38
N ARG A 30 13.24 -11.53 10.46
CA ARG A 30 13.09 -10.95 11.80
C ARG A 30 13.64 -9.53 11.91
N LEU A 31 14.78 -9.25 11.25
CA LEU A 31 15.38 -7.93 11.22
C LEU A 31 14.47 -6.93 10.45
N GLU A 32 13.96 -7.33 9.30
CA GLU A 32 13.04 -6.49 8.51
C GLU A 32 11.74 -6.19 9.28
N LEU A 33 11.14 -7.19 9.91
CA LEU A 33 9.98 -6.99 10.78
C LEU A 33 10.29 -6.03 11.93
N ALA A 34 11.45 -6.15 12.56
CA ALA A 34 11.87 -5.23 13.62
C ALA A 34 11.99 -3.79 13.13
N LYS A 35 12.55 -3.56 11.93
CA LYS A 35 12.62 -2.24 11.30
C LYS A 35 11.23 -1.64 11.06
N ILE A 36 10.28 -2.45 10.58
CA ILE A 36 8.89 -2.05 10.36
C ILE A 36 8.24 -1.60 11.67
N TRP A 37 8.35 -2.40 12.73
CA TRP A 37 7.77 -2.05 14.03
C TRP A 37 8.41 -0.82 14.66
N LEU A 38 9.73 -0.63 14.49
CA LEU A 38 10.42 0.60 14.89
C LEU A 38 9.93 1.82 14.10
N ALA A 39 9.71 1.66 12.79
CA ALA A 39 9.15 2.73 11.95
C ALA A 39 7.73 3.11 12.40
N LEU A 40 6.86 2.14 12.67
CA LEU A 40 5.52 2.40 13.24
C LEU A 40 5.59 3.14 14.58
N GLY A 41 6.53 2.78 15.44
CA GLY A 41 6.76 3.45 16.72
C GLY A 41 7.11 4.95 16.60
N ARG A 42 7.71 5.37 15.49
CA ARG A 42 8.07 6.79 15.24
C ARG A 42 6.85 7.71 15.11
N TYR A 43 5.72 7.19 14.67
CA TYR A 43 4.48 7.98 14.56
C TYR A 43 3.85 8.33 15.91
N ARG A 44 4.29 7.71 17.02
CA ARG A 44 3.78 7.94 18.38
C ARG A 44 2.25 7.86 18.47
N SER A 45 1.62 7.04 17.63
CA SER A 45 0.18 6.86 17.54
C SER A 45 -0.21 5.46 18.00
N LEU A 46 -1.01 5.36 19.05
CA LEU A 46 -1.50 4.08 19.55
C LEU A 46 -2.44 3.41 18.54
N ASP A 47 -3.27 4.20 17.85
CA ASP A 47 -4.21 3.70 16.84
C ASP A 47 -3.48 3.09 15.66
N LEU A 48 -2.44 3.77 15.18
CA LEU A 48 -1.59 3.24 14.11
C LEU A 48 -0.85 1.97 14.56
N TYR A 49 -0.37 1.95 15.81
CA TYR A 49 0.31 0.79 16.35
C TYR A 49 -0.61 -0.43 16.50
N ARG A 50 -1.90 -0.21 16.77
CA ARG A 50 -2.94 -1.26 16.87
C ARG A 50 -3.53 -1.66 15.52
N LEU A 51 -3.29 -0.90 14.46
CA LEU A 51 -3.86 -1.14 13.15
C LEU A 51 -3.53 -2.54 12.61
N PRO A 52 -2.28 -3.05 12.66
CA PRO A 52 -1.99 -4.41 12.23
C PRO A 52 -2.86 -5.47 12.94
N ALA A 53 -3.03 -5.36 14.24
CA ALA A 53 -3.87 -6.30 15.00
C ALA A 53 -5.35 -6.22 14.59
N ARG A 54 -5.86 -5.03 14.28
CA ARG A 54 -7.25 -4.85 13.81
C ARG A 54 -7.45 -5.48 12.44
N VAL A 55 -6.53 -5.28 11.50
CA VAL A 55 -6.58 -5.89 10.16
C VAL A 55 -6.49 -7.42 10.28
N THR A 56 -5.54 -7.93 11.07
CA THR A 56 -5.38 -9.37 11.29
C THR A 56 -6.62 -10.01 11.93
N ALA A 57 -7.28 -9.33 12.87
CA ALA A 57 -8.50 -9.82 13.51
C ALA A 57 -9.72 -9.87 12.57
N ALA A 58 -9.73 -9.05 11.52
CA ALA A 58 -10.78 -9.03 10.50
C ALA A 58 -10.51 -10.00 9.33
N ALA A 59 -9.28 -10.50 9.19
CA ALA A 59 -8.86 -11.36 8.08
C ALA A 59 -9.20 -12.84 8.35
N ASP A 60 -9.50 -13.58 7.30
CA ASP A 60 -9.56 -15.06 7.33
C ASP A 60 -8.13 -15.66 7.30
N LEU A 61 -7.52 -15.73 8.47
CA LEU A 61 -6.18 -16.30 8.62
C LEU A 61 -6.11 -17.78 8.25
N GLY A 62 -7.22 -18.53 8.40
CA GLY A 62 -7.27 -19.94 8.00
C GLY A 62 -7.10 -20.10 6.48
N ARG A 63 -7.69 -19.18 5.70
CA ARG A 63 -7.52 -19.12 4.25
C ARG A 63 -6.06 -18.79 3.86
N ILE A 64 -5.47 -17.80 4.52
CA ILE A 64 -4.06 -17.42 4.26
C ILE A 64 -3.11 -18.58 4.61
N GLN A 65 -3.35 -19.28 5.70
CA GLN A 65 -2.53 -20.43 6.09
C GLN A 65 -2.61 -21.58 5.10
N ARG A 66 -3.81 -21.92 4.59
CA ARG A 66 -3.95 -22.92 3.52
C ARG A 66 -3.19 -22.52 2.27
N LEU A 67 -3.37 -21.27 1.83
CA LEU A 67 -2.64 -20.75 0.68
C LEU A 67 -1.12 -20.83 0.87
N SER A 68 -0.62 -20.50 2.06
CA SER A 68 0.80 -20.60 2.40
C SER A 68 1.34 -22.02 2.29
N GLN A 69 0.57 -23.03 2.73
CA GLN A 69 0.95 -24.44 2.61
C GLN A 69 0.99 -24.88 1.15
N GLU A 70 0.02 -24.46 0.34
CA GLU A 70 -0.07 -24.81 -1.08
C GLU A 70 1.01 -24.14 -1.94
N MET A 71 1.51 -22.98 -1.53
CA MET A 71 2.51 -22.21 -2.26
C MET A 71 3.94 -22.35 -1.69
N ALA A 72 4.15 -23.20 -0.70
CA ALA A 72 5.45 -23.34 -0.04
C ALA A 72 6.58 -23.67 -1.02
N ASP A 73 6.37 -24.64 -1.92
CA ASP A 73 7.37 -25.04 -2.91
C ASP A 73 7.71 -23.90 -3.89
N ILE A 74 6.71 -23.04 -4.21
CA ILE A 74 6.92 -21.89 -5.10
C ILE A 74 7.76 -20.83 -4.42
N VAL A 75 7.50 -20.53 -3.15
CA VAL A 75 8.30 -19.56 -2.37
C VAL A 75 9.75 -20.00 -2.27
N ASP A 76 9.99 -21.30 -2.07
CA ASP A 76 11.34 -21.84 -1.97
C ASP A 76 12.11 -21.79 -3.30
N CYS A 77 11.42 -21.96 -4.44
CA CYS A 77 12.04 -21.96 -5.77
C CYS A 77 12.12 -20.55 -6.38
N ASP A 78 11.16 -19.67 -6.11
CA ASP A 78 11.07 -18.32 -6.64
C ASP A 78 10.62 -17.32 -5.55
N PRO A 79 11.56 -16.81 -4.74
CA PRO A 79 11.27 -15.85 -3.68
C PRO A 79 10.72 -14.51 -4.20
N GLU A 80 10.93 -14.20 -5.48
CA GLU A 80 10.43 -12.97 -6.11
C GLU A 80 9.00 -13.11 -6.67
N SER A 81 8.45 -14.32 -6.67
CA SER A 81 7.08 -14.57 -7.10
C SER A 81 6.05 -13.83 -6.23
N ALA A 82 4.82 -13.73 -6.73
CA ALA A 82 3.70 -13.17 -5.97
C ALA A 82 3.42 -13.92 -4.66
N ALA A 83 3.90 -15.16 -4.51
CA ALA A 83 3.78 -15.94 -3.28
C ALA A 83 4.42 -15.26 -2.05
N LYS A 84 5.38 -14.33 -2.25
CA LYS A 84 5.94 -13.48 -1.16
C LYS A 84 4.88 -12.64 -0.44
N TYR A 85 3.76 -12.32 -1.10
CA TYR A 85 2.68 -11.54 -0.50
C TYR A 85 1.84 -12.34 0.52
N ILE A 86 2.02 -13.65 0.63
CA ILE A 86 1.33 -14.50 1.61
C ILE A 86 1.80 -14.20 3.04
N ASP A 87 2.99 -13.64 3.23
CA ASP A 87 3.50 -13.23 4.54
C ASP A 87 2.75 -12.00 5.09
N TYR A 88 1.55 -12.22 5.60
CA TYR A 88 0.73 -11.16 6.19
C TYR A 88 1.38 -10.51 7.42
N ASN A 89 2.29 -11.19 8.11
CA ASN A 89 3.01 -10.63 9.26
C ASN A 89 3.97 -9.51 8.84
N PHE A 90 4.43 -9.54 7.60
CA PHE A 90 5.21 -8.47 6.98
C PHE A 90 4.30 -7.41 6.34
N TRP A 91 3.37 -7.83 5.48
CA TRP A 91 2.64 -6.89 4.62
C TRP A 91 1.59 -6.04 5.35
N ILE A 92 0.93 -6.57 6.39
CA ILE A 92 -0.03 -5.77 7.17
C ILE A 92 0.69 -4.64 7.94
N PRO A 93 1.74 -4.88 8.75
CA PRO A 93 2.48 -3.80 9.40
C PRO A 93 3.15 -2.84 8.41
N PHE A 94 3.65 -3.33 7.28
CA PHE A 94 4.24 -2.51 6.24
C PHE A 94 3.22 -1.49 5.67
N ASN A 95 2.01 -1.94 5.35
CA ASN A 95 0.96 -1.03 4.88
C ASN A 95 0.43 -0.11 5.99
N ALA A 96 0.51 -0.48 7.26
CA ALA A 96 0.26 0.44 8.36
C ALA A 96 1.26 1.61 8.39
N ILE A 97 2.52 1.42 7.96
CA ILE A 97 3.46 2.54 7.77
C ILE A 97 2.95 3.50 6.69
N ARG A 98 2.44 3.00 5.55
CA ARG A 98 1.84 3.81 4.48
C ARG A 98 0.65 4.61 5.00
N ILE A 99 -0.24 3.99 5.78
CA ILE A 99 -1.33 4.68 6.48
C ILE A 99 -0.80 5.81 7.38
N GLY A 100 0.27 5.56 8.12
CA GLY A 100 0.95 6.56 8.95
C GLY A 100 1.56 7.70 8.15
N ALA A 101 2.29 7.39 7.08
CA ALA A 101 2.94 8.36 6.19
C ALA A 101 1.95 9.29 5.49
N LEU A 102 0.75 8.79 5.22
CA LEU A 102 -0.37 9.54 4.67
C LEU A 102 -1.24 10.20 5.75
N SER A 103 -0.98 9.93 7.03
CA SER A 103 -1.77 10.41 8.19
C SER A 103 -3.24 9.94 8.17
N LEU A 104 -3.55 8.86 7.45
CA LEU A 104 -4.92 8.38 7.26
C LEU A 104 -5.58 7.93 8.57
N HIS A 105 -4.81 7.39 9.51
CA HIS A 105 -5.30 6.96 10.83
C HIS A 105 -5.86 8.10 11.70
N ARG A 106 -5.69 9.36 11.29
CA ARG A 106 -6.16 10.57 12.00
C ARG A 106 -7.05 11.45 11.12
N SER A 107 -7.24 11.11 9.86
CA SER A 107 -8.09 11.89 8.97
C SER A 107 -9.58 11.56 9.18
N ARG A 108 -10.46 12.43 8.69
CA ARG A 108 -11.86 12.06 8.48
C ARG A 108 -11.96 10.86 7.53
N PRO A 109 -13.08 10.16 7.46
CA PRO A 109 -13.32 9.19 6.40
C PRO A 109 -13.08 9.81 5.03
N LEU A 110 -12.27 9.16 4.20
CA LEU A 110 -11.92 9.58 2.84
C LEU A 110 -12.48 8.56 1.85
N ARG A 111 -12.78 9.04 0.65
CA ARG A 111 -13.07 8.21 -0.52
C ARG A 111 -11.78 8.03 -1.33
N MET A 112 -11.34 6.79 -1.49
CA MET A 112 -9.99 6.50 -1.96
C MET A 112 -9.99 5.47 -3.08
N LEU A 113 -9.02 5.59 -3.99
CA LEU A 113 -8.69 4.58 -5.00
C LEU A 113 -7.22 4.20 -4.89
N ASP A 114 -6.92 2.90 -4.88
CA ASP A 114 -5.57 2.37 -4.98
C ASP A 114 -5.37 1.70 -6.34
N ILE A 115 -4.45 2.24 -7.16
CA ILE A 115 -4.17 1.77 -8.51
C ILE A 115 -2.99 0.79 -8.45
N GLY A 116 -3.18 -0.41 -8.99
CA GLY A 116 -2.24 -1.51 -8.79
C GLY A 116 -2.27 -2.00 -7.35
N CYS A 117 -3.49 -2.22 -6.82
CA CYS A 117 -3.69 -2.51 -5.39
C CYS A 117 -3.14 -3.87 -4.94
N GLY A 118 -2.75 -4.74 -5.90
CA GLY A 118 -2.22 -6.06 -5.62
C GLY A 118 -3.13 -6.89 -4.72
N PRO A 119 -2.60 -7.56 -3.71
CA PRO A 119 -3.37 -8.41 -2.81
C PRO A 119 -4.22 -7.65 -1.78
N GLY A 120 -4.35 -6.32 -1.87
CA GLY A 120 -5.31 -5.53 -1.11
C GLY A 120 -4.90 -5.16 0.32
N TYR A 121 -3.66 -5.35 0.74
CA TYR A 121 -3.22 -5.04 2.11
C TYR A 121 -3.39 -3.56 2.49
N PHE A 122 -3.13 -2.65 1.55
CA PHE A 122 -3.34 -1.23 1.79
C PHE A 122 -4.84 -0.90 1.91
N LEU A 123 -5.68 -1.49 1.05
CA LEU A 123 -7.14 -1.34 1.12
C LEU A 123 -7.69 -1.83 2.47
N ALA A 124 -7.26 -3.02 2.93
CA ALA A 124 -7.66 -3.56 4.22
C ALA A 124 -7.24 -2.65 5.39
N ALA A 125 -6.03 -2.10 5.35
CA ALA A 125 -5.52 -1.19 6.36
C ALA A 125 -6.28 0.15 6.37
N ALA A 126 -6.58 0.71 5.19
CA ALA A 126 -7.34 1.95 5.05
C ALA A 126 -8.80 1.76 5.46
N ALA A 127 -9.46 0.66 5.06
CA ALA A 127 -10.80 0.31 5.49
C ALA A 127 -10.90 0.12 7.01
N ALA A 128 -9.88 -0.49 7.63
CA ALA A 128 -9.80 -0.60 9.09
C ALA A 128 -9.64 0.76 9.79
N CYS A 129 -9.23 1.82 9.09
CA CYS A 129 -9.24 3.20 9.57
C CYS A 129 -10.57 3.93 9.31
N GLY A 130 -11.54 3.29 8.65
CA GLY A 130 -12.87 3.85 8.37
C GLY A 130 -12.98 4.58 7.04
N HIS A 131 -12.04 4.36 6.11
CA HIS A 131 -12.10 4.94 4.76
C HIS A 131 -12.96 4.10 3.82
N ASP A 132 -13.57 4.77 2.84
CA ASP A 132 -14.24 4.13 1.71
C ASP A 132 -13.23 3.89 0.59
N CYS A 133 -12.77 2.65 0.46
CA CYS A 133 -11.62 2.30 -0.37
C CYS A 133 -12.03 1.42 -1.55
N TYR A 134 -11.54 1.78 -2.72
CA TYR A 134 -11.65 1.02 -3.97
C TYR A 134 -10.25 0.67 -4.47
N GLY A 135 -10.14 -0.41 -5.21
CA GLY A 135 -8.89 -0.82 -5.85
C GLY A 135 -9.11 -1.16 -7.32
N ILE A 136 -8.09 -0.96 -8.13
CA ILE A 136 -7.99 -1.55 -9.46
C ILE A 136 -6.66 -2.29 -9.58
N ASP A 137 -6.68 -3.40 -10.28
CA ASP A 137 -5.47 -4.17 -10.63
C ASP A 137 -5.65 -4.85 -11.98
N ALA A 138 -4.56 -5.31 -12.57
CA ALA A 138 -4.59 -6.00 -13.85
C ALA A 138 -5.50 -7.23 -13.81
N PRO A 139 -6.26 -7.51 -14.89
CA PRO A 139 -7.12 -8.68 -14.95
C PRO A 139 -6.30 -9.98 -14.99
N VAL A 140 -6.92 -11.07 -14.55
CA VAL A 140 -6.32 -12.42 -14.46
C VAL A 140 -5.61 -12.85 -15.76
N GLY A 141 -6.12 -12.48 -16.93
CA GLY A 141 -5.49 -12.82 -18.22
C GLY A 141 -4.16 -12.12 -18.52
N VAL A 142 -3.77 -11.12 -17.72
CA VAL A 142 -2.49 -10.38 -17.82
C VAL A 142 -1.51 -10.86 -16.75
N MET A 143 -2.02 -11.33 -15.61
CA MET A 143 -1.23 -11.86 -14.51
C MET A 143 -0.77 -13.29 -14.79
N THR A 144 0.32 -13.70 -14.17
CA THR A 144 0.67 -15.12 -14.07
C THR A 144 -0.39 -15.88 -13.26
N ASP A 145 -0.51 -17.19 -13.45
CA ASP A 145 -1.46 -18.03 -12.69
C ASP A 145 -1.21 -17.93 -11.18
N VAL A 146 0.06 -17.82 -10.77
CA VAL A 146 0.45 -17.66 -9.36
C VAL A 146 -0.03 -16.31 -8.82
N GLU A 147 0.20 -15.23 -9.55
CA GLU A 147 -0.27 -13.89 -9.16
C GLU A 147 -1.79 -13.85 -9.03
N ALA A 148 -2.49 -14.29 -10.06
CA ALA A 148 -3.95 -14.32 -10.12
C ALA A 148 -4.53 -15.08 -8.91
N ARG A 149 -3.97 -16.24 -8.61
CA ARG A 149 -4.40 -17.07 -7.49
C ARG A 149 -4.10 -16.40 -6.15
N VAL A 150 -2.85 -15.98 -5.93
CA VAL A 150 -2.43 -15.36 -4.66
C VAL A 150 -3.24 -14.10 -4.38
N TYR A 151 -3.43 -13.23 -5.37
CA TYR A 151 -4.18 -11.99 -5.20
C TYR A 151 -5.65 -12.26 -4.91
N SER A 152 -6.31 -13.14 -5.67
CA SER A 152 -7.72 -13.51 -5.44
C SER A 152 -7.96 -14.08 -4.04
N GLU A 153 -7.09 -15.00 -3.60
CA GLU A 153 -7.20 -15.61 -2.28
C GLU A 153 -6.96 -14.59 -1.15
N LEU A 154 -5.97 -13.72 -1.29
CA LEU A 154 -5.67 -12.69 -0.30
C LEU A 154 -6.73 -11.59 -0.26
N LEU A 155 -7.21 -11.12 -1.41
CA LEU A 155 -8.32 -10.15 -1.47
C LEU A 155 -9.56 -10.68 -0.76
N THR A 156 -9.87 -11.97 -0.97
CA THR A 156 -10.99 -12.62 -0.27
C THR A 156 -10.73 -12.73 1.24
N ALA A 157 -9.54 -13.19 1.62
CA ALA A 157 -9.16 -13.33 3.02
C ALA A 157 -9.14 -12.00 3.78
N LEU A 158 -8.81 -10.90 3.09
CA LEU A 158 -8.78 -9.53 3.63
C LEU A 158 -10.13 -8.80 3.51
N SER A 159 -11.18 -9.46 3.01
CA SER A 159 -12.52 -8.87 2.78
C SER A 159 -12.49 -7.65 1.85
N CYS A 160 -11.64 -7.69 0.83
CA CYS A 160 -11.47 -6.62 -0.16
C CYS A 160 -11.93 -6.99 -1.57
N ALA A 161 -12.31 -8.24 -1.83
CA ALA A 161 -12.59 -8.74 -3.18
C ALA A 161 -13.72 -8.00 -3.89
N ASP A 162 -14.74 -7.56 -3.18
CA ASP A 162 -15.87 -6.79 -3.69
C ASP A 162 -15.55 -5.31 -3.97
N ARG A 163 -14.38 -4.85 -3.57
CA ARG A 163 -13.90 -3.47 -3.71
C ARG A 163 -12.85 -3.30 -4.80
N VAL A 164 -12.41 -4.39 -5.41
CA VAL A 164 -11.38 -4.38 -6.45
C VAL A 164 -12.00 -4.74 -7.79
N SER A 165 -11.75 -3.87 -8.77
CA SER A 165 -12.17 -4.07 -10.16
C SER A 165 -10.97 -4.48 -11.01
N PRO A 166 -11.09 -5.51 -11.85
CA PRO A 166 -10.07 -5.87 -12.81
C PRO A 166 -10.00 -4.80 -13.90
N LEU A 167 -8.91 -4.03 -13.91
CA LEU A 167 -8.69 -2.96 -14.88
C LEU A 167 -7.20 -2.86 -15.20
N LEU A 168 -6.85 -3.05 -16.47
CA LEU A 168 -5.51 -2.73 -16.95
C LEU A 168 -5.43 -1.24 -17.31
N VAL A 169 -4.45 -0.56 -16.73
CA VAL A 169 -4.14 0.82 -17.13
C VAL A 169 -3.26 0.76 -18.36
N GLU A 170 -3.76 1.33 -19.46
CA GLU A 170 -3.10 1.33 -20.76
C GLU A 170 -2.60 2.72 -21.14
N ARG A 171 -1.58 2.76 -22.01
CA ARG A 171 -1.02 4.02 -22.52
C ARG A 171 -2.05 4.82 -23.29
N PHE A 172 -2.17 6.11 -22.99
CA PHE A 172 -3.07 7.05 -23.67
C PHE A 172 -4.54 6.63 -23.69
N GLN A 173 -4.93 5.75 -22.77
CA GLN A 173 -6.32 5.37 -22.56
C GLN A 173 -6.80 5.90 -21.21
N PRO A 174 -7.95 6.61 -21.16
CA PRO A 174 -8.51 7.03 -19.90
C PRO A 174 -8.98 5.79 -19.10
N MET A 175 -8.80 5.85 -17.79
CA MET A 175 -9.30 4.80 -16.90
C MET A 175 -10.83 4.86 -16.85
N PRO A 176 -11.56 3.80 -17.26
CA PRO A 176 -13.02 3.78 -17.26
C PRO A 176 -13.55 3.59 -15.82
N LEU A 177 -13.17 4.48 -14.92
CA LEU A 177 -13.55 4.42 -13.51
C LEU A 177 -15.00 4.90 -13.33
N ALA A 178 -15.79 4.11 -12.63
CA ALA A 178 -17.14 4.51 -12.21
C ALA A 178 -17.13 5.44 -10.98
N VAL A 179 -15.97 5.64 -10.36
CA VAL A 179 -15.80 6.43 -9.13
C VAL A 179 -15.17 7.78 -9.44
N HIS A 180 -15.78 8.83 -8.89
CA HIS A 180 -15.33 10.22 -9.02
C HIS A 180 -15.34 10.89 -7.65
N ASP A 181 -14.87 12.13 -7.58
CA ASP A 181 -14.80 12.92 -6.35
C ASP A 181 -14.00 12.20 -5.25
N LEU A 182 -12.88 11.61 -5.66
CA LEU A 182 -11.98 10.92 -4.76
C LEU A 182 -11.14 11.94 -3.95
N ASP A 183 -11.02 11.72 -2.66
CA ASP A 183 -10.12 12.50 -1.81
C ASP A 183 -8.65 12.12 -2.03
N LEU A 184 -8.39 10.85 -2.34
CA LEU A 184 -7.04 10.31 -2.50
C LEU A 184 -7.01 9.22 -3.55
N ILE A 185 -6.08 9.35 -4.50
CA ILE A 185 -5.67 8.26 -5.38
C ILE A 185 -4.24 7.87 -4.98
N THR A 186 -4.00 6.58 -4.78
CA THR A 186 -2.67 6.03 -4.49
C THR A 186 -2.24 5.09 -5.61
N ALA A 187 -0.94 5.02 -5.87
CA ALA A 187 -0.32 3.98 -6.66
C ALA A 187 1.06 3.66 -6.04
N PHE A 188 1.19 2.47 -5.50
CA PHE A 188 2.41 2.03 -4.82
C PHE A 188 3.18 1.05 -5.69
N TRP A 189 4.37 1.46 -6.13
CA TRP A 189 5.26 0.64 -6.96
C TRP A 189 4.60 0.14 -8.24
N ILE A 190 3.81 1.01 -8.87
CA ILE A 190 3.14 0.68 -10.13
C ILE A 190 4.17 0.40 -11.22
N CYS A 191 3.93 -0.68 -11.97
CA CYS A 191 4.91 -1.23 -12.89
C CYS A 191 4.80 -0.65 -14.30
N PHE A 192 4.67 0.67 -14.47
CA PHE A 192 4.73 1.34 -15.76
C PHE A 192 6.18 1.50 -16.25
N ASN A 193 7.10 1.72 -15.31
CA ASN A 193 8.54 1.72 -15.56
C ASN A 193 9.15 0.62 -14.72
N ARG A 194 9.39 -0.52 -15.33
CA ARG A 194 9.80 -1.73 -14.65
C ARG A 194 11.03 -2.35 -15.31
N HIS A 195 12.14 -2.41 -14.58
CA HIS A 195 13.18 -3.41 -14.81
C HIS A 195 13.55 -3.66 -16.26
N GLN A 196 14.06 -2.67 -16.98
CA GLN A 196 14.67 -2.89 -18.32
C GLN A 196 13.68 -3.46 -19.37
N GLN A 197 12.40 -3.18 -19.29
CA GLN A 197 11.47 -3.53 -20.34
C GLN A 197 11.54 -2.51 -21.48
N PRO A 198 11.44 -2.97 -22.75
CA PRO A 198 11.52 -2.08 -23.91
C PRO A 198 10.34 -1.08 -24.01
N ASP A 199 9.31 -1.28 -23.20
CA ASP A 199 8.06 -0.53 -23.23
C ASP A 199 7.85 0.32 -21.97
N GLU A 200 8.90 0.93 -21.44
CA GLU A 200 8.77 1.87 -20.33
C GLU A 200 7.99 3.12 -20.75
N TRP A 201 7.24 3.68 -19.80
CA TRP A 201 6.51 4.91 -20.04
C TRP A 201 7.46 6.12 -20.04
N GLY A 202 7.36 6.94 -21.08
CA GLY A 202 7.99 8.25 -21.15
C GLY A 202 7.10 9.34 -20.56
N VAL A 203 7.55 10.58 -20.68
CA VAL A 203 6.90 11.75 -20.08
C VAL A 203 5.48 11.95 -20.58
N GLU A 204 5.17 11.65 -21.85
CA GLU A 204 3.84 11.91 -22.43
C GLU A 204 2.80 10.90 -21.93
N GLU A 205 3.16 9.61 -21.75
CA GLU A 205 2.30 8.60 -21.13
C GLU A 205 2.01 8.97 -19.68
N TRP A 206 3.04 9.36 -18.92
CA TRP A 206 2.89 9.80 -17.54
C TRP A 206 2.04 11.05 -17.42
N ARG A 207 2.20 12.02 -18.32
CA ARG A 207 1.39 13.24 -18.35
C ARG A 207 -0.08 12.92 -18.59
N PHE A 208 -0.36 12.13 -19.62
CA PHE A 208 -1.72 11.69 -19.94
C PHE A 208 -2.38 11.00 -18.74
N TRP A 209 -1.68 10.03 -18.15
CA TRP A 209 -2.22 9.26 -17.03
C TRP A 209 -2.42 10.11 -15.77
N VAL A 210 -1.50 11.01 -15.48
CA VAL A 210 -1.64 11.94 -14.33
C VAL A 210 -2.85 12.84 -14.54
N ASP A 211 -3.04 13.41 -15.73
CA ASP A 211 -4.18 14.27 -16.04
C ASP A 211 -5.50 13.51 -15.92
N ASP A 212 -5.55 12.27 -16.40
CA ASP A 212 -6.71 11.39 -16.24
C ASP A 212 -6.98 11.08 -14.76
N ALA A 213 -5.99 10.64 -13.99
CA ALA A 213 -6.12 10.37 -12.56
C ALA A 213 -6.59 11.63 -11.78
N MET A 214 -6.03 12.80 -12.12
CA MET A 214 -6.43 14.08 -11.53
C MET A 214 -7.88 14.46 -11.85
N SER A 215 -8.42 14.02 -12.99
CA SER A 215 -9.83 14.27 -13.35
C SER A 215 -10.80 13.59 -12.39
N HIS A 216 -10.45 12.45 -11.84
CA HIS A 216 -11.24 11.68 -10.88
C HIS A 216 -11.16 12.18 -9.43
N LEU A 217 -10.23 13.08 -9.11
CA LEU A 217 -10.13 13.66 -7.77
C LEU A 217 -11.17 14.75 -7.52
N ALA A 218 -11.64 14.86 -6.30
CA ALA A 218 -12.34 16.03 -5.80
C ALA A 218 -11.41 17.25 -5.69
N ASP A 219 -11.97 18.44 -5.56
CA ASP A 219 -11.19 19.63 -5.24
C ASP A 219 -10.48 19.46 -3.90
N GLY A 220 -9.17 19.71 -3.87
CA GLY A 220 -8.32 19.43 -2.72
C GLY A 220 -7.88 17.97 -2.61
N GLY A 221 -8.29 17.10 -3.54
CA GLY A 221 -7.84 15.71 -3.60
C GLY A 221 -6.35 15.58 -3.93
N VAL A 222 -5.81 14.40 -3.69
CA VAL A 222 -4.37 14.12 -3.82
C VAL A 222 -4.14 12.87 -4.65
N LEU A 223 -3.25 12.97 -5.63
CA LEU A 223 -2.60 11.84 -6.27
C LEU A 223 -1.27 11.57 -5.53
N HIS A 224 -1.12 10.39 -4.96
CA HIS A 224 0.07 9.95 -4.25
C HIS A 224 0.69 8.74 -4.93
N LEU A 225 1.90 8.92 -5.46
CA LEU A 225 2.64 7.88 -6.14
C LEU A 225 3.86 7.48 -5.31
N GLU A 226 4.09 6.20 -5.15
CA GLU A 226 5.35 5.65 -4.69
C GLU A 226 6.00 4.96 -5.89
N LEU A 227 6.92 5.65 -6.55
CA LEU A 227 7.58 5.18 -7.76
C LEU A 227 8.49 3.99 -7.45
N ASN A 228 8.62 3.08 -8.41
CA ASN A 228 9.60 2.01 -8.33
C ASN A 228 11.02 2.61 -8.24
N SER A 229 11.84 2.03 -7.38
CA SER A 229 13.24 2.43 -7.21
C SER A 229 14.13 1.20 -7.22
N HIS A 230 15.41 1.40 -7.50
CA HIS A 230 16.37 0.29 -7.49
C HIS A 230 16.39 -0.40 -6.11
N PRO A 231 16.24 -1.75 -6.03
CA PRO A 231 16.13 -2.46 -4.75
C PRO A 231 17.30 -2.22 -3.79
N GLN A 232 18.53 -2.08 -4.34
CA GLN A 232 19.75 -1.86 -3.56
C GLN A 232 20.08 -0.38 -3.34
N ARG A 233 19.35 0.53 -4.01
CA ARG A 233 19.61 1.97 -4.02
C ARG A 233 18.30 2.72 -3.82
N TYR A 234 17.66 2.49 -2.68
CA TYR A 234 16.36 3.07 -2.35
C TYR A 234 16.33 4.58 -2.61
N GLY A 235 15.33 5.01 -3.37
CA GLY A 235 15.13 6.40 -3.76
C GLY A 235 15.89 6.83 -5.01
N GLN A 236 16.68 5.96 -5.64
CA GLN A 236 17.23 6.22 -6.98
C GLN A 236 16.22 5.78 -8.03
N LEU A 237 15.80 6.74 -8.85
CA LEU A 237 14.75 6.59 -9.85
C LEU A 237 15.37 6.35 -11.25
N GLU A 238 16.27 5.39 -11.36
CA GLU A 238 17.03 5.08 -12.58
C GLU A 238 16.15 4.61 -13.75
N TRP A 239 14.94 4.15 -13.45
CA TRP A 239 13.97 3.69 -14.46
C TRP A 239 13.11 4.81 -15.06
N TYR A 240 13.33 6.03 -14.62
CA TYR A 240 12.62 7.20 -15.09
C TYR A 240 13.61 8.14 -15.77
N ASP A 241 13.30 8.54 -17.00
CA ASP A 241 14.10 9.52 -17.70
C ASP A 241 14.03 10.90 -17.03
N ARG A 242 14.93 11.79 -17.45
CA ARG A 242 15.02 13.12 -16.87
C ARG A 242 13.75 13.94 -17.12
N GLU A 243 13.14 13.81 -18.30
CA GLU A 243 11.95 14.58 -18.67
C GLU A 243 10.76 14.18 -17.81
N THR A 244 10.56 12.87 -17.57
CA THR A 244 9.55 12.35 -16.65
C THR A 244 9.76 12.86 -15.22
N LEU A 245 11.00 12.85 -14.71
CA LEU A 245 11.28 13.35 -13.36
C LEU A 245 11.09 14.86 -13.27
N ASP A 246 11.44 15.63 -14.29
CA ASP A 246 11.22 17.09 -14.33
C ASP A 246 9.71 17.41 -14.44
N PHE A 247 8.94 16.61 -15.18
CA PHE A 247 7.48 16.68 -15.17
C PHE A 247 6.91 16.49 -13.76
N PHE A 248 7.26 15.44 -13.05
CA PHE A 248 6.78 15.21 -11.68
C PHE A 248 7.13 16.36 -10.73
N ARG A 249 8.34 16.94 -10.85
CA ARG A 249 8.76 18.09 -10.04
C ARG A 249 7.94 19.35 -10.37
N SER A 250 7.55 19.52 -11.61
CA SER A 250 6.72 20.65 -12.03
C SER A 250 5.24 20.49 -11.65
N ALA A 251 4.72 19.26 -11.68
CA ALA A 251 3.33 18.94 -11.37
C ALA A 251 3.03 18.89 -9.87
N GLY A 252 4.06 18.59 -9.04
CA GLY A 252 3.85 18.39 -7.61
C GLY A 252 5.11 18.42 -6.77
N THR A 253 5.08 17.73 -5.65
CA THR A 253 6.24 17.55 -4.77
C THR A 253 6.84 16.16 -4.98
N VAL A 254 8.17 16.11 -5.13
CA VAL A 254 8.93 14.86 -5.23
C VAL A 254 9.88 14.76 -4.04
N GLN A 255 9.75 13.70 -3.26
CA GLN A 255 10.64 13.42 -2.14
C GLN A 255 11.06 11.94 -2.18
N HIS A 256 12.34 11.67 -2.41
CA HIS A 256 12.84 10.34 -2.71
C HIS A 256 12.08 9.73 -3.91
N ASN A 257 11.38 8.61 -3.71
CA ASN A 257 10.54 7.95 -4.72
C ASN A 257 9.05 8.29 -4.59
N VAL A 258 8.69 9.25 -3.75
CA VAL A 258 7.29 9.66 -3.54
C VAL A 258 6.99 10.94 -4.30
N VAL A 259 5.94 10.87 -5.14
CA VAL A 259 5.36 12.03 -5.84
C VAL A 259 3.99 12.33 -5.25
N ARG A 260 3.68 13.60 -5.01
CA ARG A 260 2.36 14.06 -4.58
C ARG A 260 1.91 15.23 -5.42
N ILE A 261 0.77 15.07 -6.08
CA ILE A 261 0.14 16.09 -6.90
C ILE A 261 -1.21 16.44 -6.28
N PHE A 262 -1.49 17.71 -6.13
CA PHE A 262 -2.70 18.21 -5.46
C PHE A 262 -3.64 18.83 -6.49
N LYS A 263 -4.93 18.47 -6.45
CA LYS A 263 -5.97 19.15 -7.22
C LYS A 263 -6.39 20.42 -6.46
N GLY A 264 -5.79 21.54 -6.83
CA GLY A 264 -6.00 22.80 -6.13
C GLY A 264 -5.18 22.93 -4.84
N LYS A 265 -5.77 23.43 -3.76
CA LYS A 265 -5.06 23.65 -2.48
C LYS A 265 -4.86 22.32 -1.74
N PRO A 266 -3.70 22.14 -1.07
CA PRO A 266 -3.48 20.95 -0.25
C PRO A 266 -4.60 20.75 0.78
N PRO A 267 -5.05 19.50 0.99
CA PRO A 267 -6.19 19.21 1.83
C PRO A 267 -5.91 19.51 3.31
N GLU A 268 -6.92 20.01 4.02
CA GLU A 268 -6.82 20.36 5.44
C GLU A 268 -6.60 19.14 6.36
N TRP A 269 -7.06 17.96 5.94
CA TRP A 269 -6.85 16.72 6.70
C TRP A 269 -5.37 16.31 6.84
N LYS A 270 -4.46 16.95 6.11
CA LYS A 270 -3.00 16.78 6.24
C LYS A 270 -2.35 17.76 7.22
N ARG A 271 -3.10 18.71 7.77
CA ARG A 271 -2.56 19.76 8.65
C ARG A 271 -2.61 19.41 10.15
N ALA A 272 -3.09 18.21 10.48
CA ALA A 272 -3.18 17.75 11.87
C ALA A 272 -1.87 17.11 12.37
#